data_e28ad9168dbee6953c79365cadbb9d25
#
_entry.id   e28ad9168dbee6953c79365cadbb9d25
#
_cell.length_a   1.000
_cell.length_b   1.000
_cell.length_c   1.000
_cell.angle_alpha   90.00
_cell.angle_beta   90.00
_cell.angle_gamma   90.00
#
_symmetry.space_group_name_H-M   'P 1'
#
loop_
_entity.id
_entity.type
_entity.pdbx_description
1 polymer ?
#
loop_
_entity_poly.entity_id
_entity_poly.type
_entity_poly.pdbx_seq_one_letter_code
_entity_poly.pdbx_strand_id
1 'polypeptide(L)'
;MINRRALLTLTAAGLLSGCGFRLRGTGTPQGKLPDALRIQTSDPYSPIVQNITRQLKDQGTDVVTSGSTPILKVTLPTLSSRVLGPVSGGDQTELALEMSYNLTGNDLILLIPETTVRATLIYVDGGADTSAEDQRVEQLKRSLESDLLRQIVPSIRVRYEQALKQTQSSQAN
;
A
#
# COMPACT_ATOMS: atom_id res chain seq x y z
N MET A 1 31.77 -51.29 -10.99
CA MET A 1 32.66 -50.45 -10.14
C MET A 1 32.12 -48.98 -10.15
N ILE A 2 31.45 -48.61 -9.12
CA ILE A 2 30.85 -47.24 -9.02
C ILE A 2 31.97 -46.30 -8.62
N ASN A 3 32.28 -45.32 -9.50
CA ASN A 3 33.36 -44.37 -9.26
C ASN A 3 33.00 -43.47 -8.05
N ARG A 4 33.84 -43.50 -7.01
CA ARG A 4 33.72 -42.65 -5.81
C ARG A 4 33.56 -41.16 -6.12
N ARG A 5 34.09 -40.71 -7.26
CA ARG A 5 33.94 -39.30 -7.73
C ARG A 5 32.54 -38.98 -8.21
N ALA A 6 31.81 -39.94 -8.78
CA ALA A 6 30.42 -39.76 -9.21
C ALA A 6 29.44 -39.67 -8.03
N LEU A 7 29.75 -40.36 -6.92
CA LEU A 7 28.93 -40.32 -5.70
C LEU A 7 29.04 -38.95 -4.99
N LEU A 8 30.23 -38.36 -4.98
CA LEU A 8 30.46 -37.05 -4.35
C LEU A 8 29.83 -35.89 -5.13
N THR A 9 29.74 -35.99 -6.45
CA THR A 9 29.04 -34.95 -7.25
C THR A 9 27.53 -35.02 -7.13
N LEU A 10 26.97 -36.22 -6.93
CA LEU A 10 25.53 -36.38 -6.76
C LEU A 10 25.03 -35.88 -5.39
N THR A 11 25.85 -36.04 -4.33
CA THR A 11 25.50 -35.50 -2.99
C THR A 11 25.61 -33.98 -2.91
N ALA A 12 26.54 -33.34 -3.63
CA ALA A 12 26.64 -31.88 -3.67
C ALA A 12 25.45 -31.21 -4.39
N ALA A 13 24.91 -31.84 -5.45
CA ALA A 13 23.73 -31.32 -6.17
C ALA A 13 22.43 -31.42 -5.35
N GLY A 14 22.32 -32.42 -4.48
CA GLY A 14 21.12 -32.60 -3.61
C GLY A 14 21.01 -31.60 -2.48
N LEU A 15 22.12 -31.01 -2.01
CA LEU A 15 22.14 -30.05 -0.92
C LEU A 15 21.77 -28.61 -1.35
N LEU A 16 21.88 -28.30 -2.63
CA LEU A 16 21.48 -26.99 -3.17
C LEU A 16 19.97 -26.85 -3.47
N SER A 17 19.25 -27.96 -3.61
CA SER A 17 17.81 -27.95 -3.89
C SER A 17 16.93 -27.86 -2.61
N GLY A 18 17.54 -27.96 -1.42
CA GLY A 18 16.80 -27.94 -0.15
C GLY A 18 16.58 -26.58 0.49
N CYS A 19 17.24 -25.53 0.04
CA CYS A 19 16.97 -24.18 0.51
C CYS A 19 15.77 -23.60 -0.24
N GLY A 20 14.57 -23.83 0.27
CA GLY A 20 13.34 -23.16 -0.17
C GLY A 20 13.35 -21.65 0.08
N PHE A 21 14.40 -20.96 -0.34
CA PHE A 21 14.51 -19.51 -0.32
C PHE A 21 13.58 -18.95 -1.40
N ARG A 22 12.29 -18.84 -1.09
CA ARG A 22 11.37 -18.05 -1.88
C ARG A 22 11.71 -16.59 -1.61
N LEU A 23 12.31 -15.91 -2.59
CA LEU A 23 12.48 -14.46 -2.53
C LEU A 23 11.10 -13.85 -2.22
N ARG A 24 10.99 -13.26 -1.02
CA ARG A 24 9.80 -12.51 -0.60
C ARG A 24 9.77 -11.25 -1.46
N GLY A 25 8.93 -11.24 -2.51
CA GLY A 25 8.81 -10.10 -3.43
C GLY A 25 8.72 -10.46 -4.91
N THR A 26 8.97 -11.70 -5.33
CA THR A 26 8.80 -12.17 -6.73
C THR A 26 7.47 -12.86 -6.99
N GLY A 27 6.60 -12.97 -5.97
CA GLY A 27 5.22 -13.41 -6.18
C GLY A 27 4.41 -12.28 -6.78
N THR A 28 3.67 -12.55 -7.87
CA THR A 28 2.51 -11.72 -8.24
C THR A 28 1.76 -11.34 -6.96
N PRO A 29 1.39 -10.07 -6.76
CA PRO A 29 0.67 -9.65 -5.57
C PRO A 29 -0.53 -10.58 -5.40
N GLN A 30 -0.49 -11.46 -4.38
CA GLN A 30 -1.58 -12.35 -4.09
C GLN A 30 -2.74 -11.52 -3.58
N GLY A 31 -3.89 -11.64 -4.20
CA GLY A 31 -5.12 -10.96 -3.85
C GLY A 31 -5.89 -10.51 -5.08
N LYS A 32 -7.21 -10.67 -5.02
CA LYS A 32 -8.12 -10.22 -6.07
C LYS A 32 -8.55 -8.78 -5.77
N LEU A 33 -8.65 -7.95 -6.79
CA LEU A 33 -9.35 -6.66 -6.75
C LEU A 33 -10.74 -6.85 -7.37
N PRO A 34 -11.72 -5.97 -7.11
CA PRO A 34 -12.97 -5.95 -7.86
C PRO A 34 -12.69 -5.76 -9.35
N ASP A 35 -13.44 -6.46 -10.21
CA ASP A 35 -13.32 -6.31 -11.68
C ASP A 35 -13.68 -4.88 -12.12
N ALA A 36 -14.66 -4.26 -11.44
CA ALA A 36 -15.02 -2.86 -11.61
C ALA A 36 -15.35 -2.22 -10.25
N LEU A 37 -15.08 -0.93 -10.10
CA LEU A 37 -15.47 -0.15 -8.93
C LEU A 37 -15.66 1.33 -9.30
N ARG A 38 -16.33 2.07 -8.40
CA ARG A 38 -16.46 3.52 -8.47
C ARG A 38 -15.70 4.16 -7.31
N ILE A 39 -14.92 5.19 -7.59
CA ILE A 39 -14.25 5.98 -6.55
C ILE A 39 -15.15 7.13 -6.12
N GLN A 40 -15.33 7.28 -4.81
CA GLN A 40 -16.01 8.40 -4.18
C GLN A 40 -15.03 9.16 -3.30
N THR A 41 -14.87 10.44 -3.56
CA THR A 41 -13.96 11.33 -2.82
C THR A 41 -14.47 12.77 -2.87
N SER A 42 -13.96 13.63 -2.00
CA SER A 42 -14.28 15.08 -2.00
C SER A 42 -13.65 15.83 -3.16
N ASP A 43 -12.51 15.37 -3.69
CA ASP A 43 -11.82 15.95 -4.84
C ASP A 43 -11.32 14.85 -5.79
N PRO A 44 -12.08 14.55 -6.86
CA PRO A 44 -11.67 13.56 -7.87
C PRO A 44 -10.46 13.98 -8.71
N TYR A 45 -10.14 15.26 -8.74
CA TYR A 45 -9.03 15.82 -9.53
C TYR A 45 -7.71 15.88 -8.75
N SER A 46 -7.73 15.58 -7.46
CA SER A 46 -6.53 15.49 -6.64
C SER A 46 -5.50 14.54 -7.26
N PRO A 47 -4.23 14.93 -7.38
CA PRO A 47 -3.17 14.10 -7.99
C PRO A 47 -3.07 12.71 -7.34
N ILE A 48 -3.24 12.61 -6.03
CA ILE A 48 -3.17 11.33 -5.31
C ILE A 48 -4.33 10.39 -5.70
N VAL A 49 -5.55 10.94 -5.85
CA VAL A 49 -6.73 10.15 -6.27
C VAL A 49 -6.57 9.68 -7.72
N GLN A 50 -6.05 10.54 -8.61
CA GLN A 50 -5.76 10.16 -9.98
C GLN A 50 -4.68 9.07 -10.07
N ASN A 51 -3.66 9.12 -9.22
CA ASN A 51 -2.64 8.07 -9.15
C ASN A 51 -3.22 6.75 -8.64
N ILE A 52 -4.08 6.78 -7.61
CA ILE A 52 -4.80 5.58 -7.13
C ILE A 52 -5.65 4.99 -8.25
N THR A 53 -6.41 5.84 -8.96
CA THR A 53 -7.24 5.44 -10.11
C THR A 53 -6.41 4.76 -11.19
N ARG A 54 -5.26 5.33 -11.54
CA ARG A 54 -4.34 4.76 -12.53
C ARG A 54 -3.80 3.41 -12.06
N GLN A 55 -3.31 3.32 -10.82
CA GLN A 55 -2.79 2.06 -10.27
C GLN A 55 -3.86 0.95 -10.24
N LEU A 56 -5.11 1.27 -9.93
CA LEU A 56 -6.22 0.30 -9.98
C LEU A 56 -6.46 -0.19 -11.40
N LYS A 57 -6.48 0.70 -12.39
CA LYS A 57 -6.61 0.35 -13.82
C LYS A 57 -5.43 -0.50 -14.31
N ASP A 58 -4.21 -0.15 -13.96
CA ASP A 58 -2.99 -0.91 -14.32
C ASP A 58 -3.00 -2.34 -13.75
N GLN A 59 -3.79 -2.54 -12.68
CA GLN A 59 -3.98 -3.84 -12.04
C GLN A 59 -5.24 -4.59 -12.53
N GLY A 60 -5.90 -4.08 -13.58
CA GLY A 60 -7.03 -4.74 -14.23
C GLY A 60 -8.40 -4.44 -13.61
N THR A 61 -8.52 -3.41 -12.77
CA THR A 61 -9.80 -2.95 -12.24
C THR A 61 -10.37 -1.82 -13.10
N ASP A 62 -11.58 -1.97 -13.62
CA ASP A 62 -12.27 -0.89 -14.31
C ASP A 62 -12.79 0.15 -13.32
N VAL A 63 -12.29 1.39 -13.42
CA VAL A 63 -12.79 2.50 -12.61
C VAL A 63 -13.84 3.26 -13.41
N VAL A 64 -15.10 3.10 -13.01
CA VAL A 64 -16.28 3.66 -13.67
C VAL A 64 -16.86 4.84 -12.90
N THR A 65 -17.62 5.70 -13.59
CA THR A 65 -18.27 6.87 -12.97
C THR A 65 -19.71 6.61 -12.54
N SER A 66 -20.34 5.56 -13.11
CA SER A 66 -21.74 5.21 -12.86
C SER A 66 -21.94 3.70 -12.95
N GLY A 67 -23.08 3.21 -12.47
CA GLY A 67 -23.44 1.80 -12.52
C GLY A 67 -23.54 1.15 -11.13
N SER A 68 -24.06 -0.07 -11.10
CA SER A 68 -24.15 -0.89 -9.88
C SER A 68 -22.82 -1.61 -9.65
N THR A 69 -21.83 -0.88 -9.16
CA THR A 69 -20.48 -1.39 -8.87
C THR A 69 -20.11 -1.05 -7.43
N PRO A 70 -19.19 -1.81 -6.80
CA PRO A 70 -18.67 -1.47 -5.48
C PRO A 70 -18.16 -0.03 -5.44
N ILE A 71 -18.32 0.62 -4.29
CA ILE A 71 -17.91 2.01 -4.07
C ILE A 71 -16.70 2.01 -3.15
N LEU A 72 -15.57 2.43 -3.69
CA LEU A 72 -14.37 2.74 -2.93
C LEU A 72 -14.41 4.22 -2.51
N LYS A 73 -14.74 4.46 -1.25
CA LYS A 73 -14.66 5.82 -0.68
C LYS A 73 -13.25 6.07 -0.19
N VAL A 74 -12.67 7.20 -0.59
CA VAL A 74 -11.29 7.58 -0.26
C VAL A 74 -11.29 9.01 0.28
N THR A 75 -10.64 9.25 1.41
CA THR A 75 -10.42 10.61 1.94
C THR A 75 -9.20 11.24 1.24
N LEU A 76 -9.12 12.56 1.26
CA LEU A 76 -7.87 13.24 0.89
C LEU A 76 -6.82 13.03 1.99
N PRO A 77 -5.52 13.03 1.64
CA PRO A 77 -4.46 12.88 2.61
C PRO A 77 -4.37 14.08 3.56
N THR A 78 -4.14 13.80 4.82
CA THR A 78 -3.91 14.80 5.87
C THR A 78 -2.47 14.73 6.34
N LEU A 79 -1.77 15.87 6.24
CA LEU A 79 -0.40 16.01 6.74
C LEU A 79 -0.43 16.46 8.20
N SER A 80 0.35 15.81 9.04
CA SER A 80 0.59 16.19 10.44
C SER A 80 2.07 16.18 10.76
N SER A 81 2.49 17.03 11.69
CA SER A 81 3.86 17.07 12.20
C SER A 81 3.87 17.00 13.72
N ARG A 82 4.89 16.36 14.27
CA ARG A 82 5.09 16.23 15.72
C ARG A 82 6.57 16.34 16.07
N VAL A 83 6.93 17.28 16.93
CA VAL A 83 8.28 17.37 17.49
C VAL A 83 8.50 16.21 18.45
N LEU A 84 9.59 15.47 18.23
CA LEU A 84 10.00 14.32 19.05
C LEU A 84 10.96 14.74 20.15
N GLY A 85 11.77 15.77 19.90
CA GLY A 85 12.72 16.32 20.88
C GLY A 85 13.93 16.99 20.21
N PRO A 86 14.75 17.70 21.01
CA PRO A 86 15.94 18.36 20.51
C PRO A 86 17.06 17.34 20.21
N VAL A 87 17.80 17.61 19.12
CA VAL A 87 18.98 16.85 18.72
C VAL A 87 20.09 17.82 18.30
N SER A 88 21.29 17.32 18.05
CA SER A 88 22.34 18.16 17.48
C SER A 88 21.93 18.69 16.10
N GLY A 89 21.82 20.01 15.98
CA GLY A 89 21.44 20.68 14.75
C GLY A 89 19.97 21.09 14.63
N GLY A 90 19.13 20.91 15.66
CA GLY A 90 17.75 21.35 15.69
C GLY A 90 16.78 20.43 16.40
N ASP A 91 15.52 20.49 16.05
CA ASP A 91 14.48 19.64 16.59
C ASP A 91 14.21 18.44 15.68
N GLN A 92 14.21 17.24 16.24
CA GLN A 92 13.76 16.04 15.52
C GLN A 92 12.25 16.08 15.40
N THR A 93 11.75 16.08 14.16
CA THR A 93 10.33 16.18 13.88
C THR A 93 9.86 14.99 13.03
N GLU A 94 8.77 14.35 13.45
CA GLU A 94 8.06 13.35 12.67
C GLU A 94 7.05 14.07 11.77
N LEU A 95 7.10 13.79 10.48
CA LEU A 95 6.10 14.16 9.51
C LEU A 95 5.29 12.92 9.13
N ALA A 96 3.96 13.01 9.17
CA ALA A 96 3.07 11.91 8.86
C ALA A 96 2.00 12.33 7.85
N LEU A 97 1.76 11.49 6.86
CA LEU A 97 0.68 11.65 5.90
C LEU A 97 -0.28 10.48 6.05
N GLU A 98 -1.56 10.77 6.30
CA GLU A 98 -2.60 9.77 6.53
C GLU A 98 -3.73 9.91 5.53
N MET A 99 -4.30 8.79 5.12
CA MET A 99 -5.45 8.70 4.23
C MET A 99 -6.30 7.50 4.63
N SER A 100 -7.62 7.64 4.66
CA SER A 100 -8.54 6.55 4.95
C SER A 100 -9.31 6.13 3.71
N TYR A 101 -9.70 4.86 3.68
CA TYR A 101 -10.60 4.32 2.66
C TYR A 101 -11.53 3.28 3.26
N ASN A 102 -12.68 3.07 2.61
CA ASN A 102 -13.57 1.93 2.82
C ASN A 102 -14.11 1.44 1.48
N LEU A 103 -14.58 0.21 1.44
CA LEU A 103 -15.21 -0.37 0.25
C LEU A 103 -16.59 -0.91 0.61
N THR A 104 -17.61 -0.45 -0.10
CA THR A 104 -18.99 -0.90 0.01
C THR A 104 -19.36 -1.67 -1.25
N GLY A 105 -19.97 -2.84 -1.10
CA GLY A 105 -20.46 -3.66 -2.22
C GLY A 105 -21.68 -3.08 -2.92
N ASN A 106 -22.11 -3.72 -4.00
CA ASN A 106 -23.28 -3.32 -4.79
C ASN A 106 -24.59 -3.38 -4.00
N ASP A 107 -24.64 -4.25 -3.01
CA ASP A 107 -25.74 -4.48 -2.08
C ASP A 107 -25.70 -3.55 -0.85
N LEU A 108 -24.84 -2.56 -0.88
CA LEU A 108 -24.55 -1.63 0.21
C LEU A 108 -23.95 -2.29 1.47
N ILE A 109 -23.53 -3.54 1.37
CA ILE A 109 -22.79 -4.22 2.45
C ILE A 109 -21.35 -3.68 2.48
N LEU A 110 -20.89 -3.36 3.68
CA LEU A 110 -19.53 -2.90 3.90
C LEU A 110 -18.55 -4.07 3.77
N LEU A 111 -17.81 -4.13 2.66
CA LEU A 111 -16.82 -5.18 2.39
C LEU A 111 -15.49 -4.91 3.08
N ILE A 112 -15.04 -3.67 3.07
CA ILE A 112 -13.83 -3.23 3.79
C ILE A 112 -14.24 -2.10 4.71
N PRO A 113 -14.12 -2.27 6.04
CA PRO A 113 -14.36 -1.19 6.99
C PRO A 113 -13.35 -0.06 6.81
N GLU A 114 -13.65 1.09 7.37
CA GLU A 114 -12.74 2.23 7.31
C GLU A 114 -11.34 1.84 7.78
N THR A 115 -10.39 2.06 6.90
CA THR A 115 -9.01 1.64 7.07
C THR A 115 -8.11 2.82 6.77
N THR A 116 -7.25 3.16 7.71
CA THR A 116 -6.27 4.23 7.56
C THR A 116 -4.93 3.66 7.13
N VAL A 117 -4.35 4.28 6.11
CA VAL A 117 -2.97 4.07 5.68
C VAL A 117 -2.16 5.29 6.08
N ARG A 118 -0.99 5.07 6.65
CA ARG A 118 -0.11 6.12 7.17
C ARG A 118 1.30 5.92 6.64
N ALA A 119 1.89 6.99 6.10
CA ALA A 119 3.30 7.08 5.79
C ALA A 119 3.96 8.08 6.75
N THR A 120 5.13 7.77 7.27
CA THR A 120 5.87 8.62 8.21
C THR A 120 7.32 8.74 7.81
N LEU A 121 7.91 9.88 8.09
CA LEU A 121 9.36 10.09 8.06
C LEU A 121 9.78 11.00 9.21
N ILE A 122 11.04 10.93 9.56
CA ILE A 122 11.63 11.77 10.59
C ILE A 122 12.71 12.63 9.92
N TYR A 123 12.71 13.92 10.26
CA TYR A 123 13.75 14.86 9.81
C TYR A 123 14.20 15.76 10.96
N VAL A 124 15.30 16.45 10.77
CA VAL A 124 15.78 17.45 11.73
C VAL A 124 15.44 18.84 11.18
N ASP A 125 14.61 19.57 11.92
CA ASP A 125 14.30 20.96 11.68
C ASP A 125 15.41 21.82 12.27
N GLY A 126 16.22 22.44 11.41
CA GLY A 126 17.38 23.23 11.82
C GLY A 126 17.05 24.68 12.20
N GLY A 127 15.77 25.08 12.19
CA GLY A 127 15.35 26.45 12.50
C GLY A 127 15.93 27.51 11.56
N ALA A 128 16.43 27.09 10.40
CA ALA A 128 16.98 27.99 9.38
C ALA A 128 15.88 28.66 8.54
N ASP A 129 16.27 29.55 7.67
CA ASP A 129 15.45 30.34 6.75
C ASP A 129 14.13 29.67 6.33
N THR A 130 13.00 30.28 6.68
CA THR A 130 11.64 29.75 6.49
C THR A 130 11.35 29.27 5.06
N SER A 131 11.90 29.95 4.05
CA SER A 131 11.67 29.61 2.64
C SER A 131 12.37 28.30 2.21
N ALA A 132 13.55 28.03 2.74
CA ALA A 132 14.28 26.78 2.50
C ALA A 132 13.61 25.61 3.22
N GLU A 133 13.10 25.82 4.43
CA GLU A 133 12.38 24.83 5.20
C GLU A 133 11.05 24.45 4.55
N ASP A 134 10.27 25.42 4.06
CA ASP A 134 9.03 25.18 3.33
C ASP A 134 9.27 24.31 2.08
N GLN A 135 10.32 24.58 1.31
CA GLN A 135 10.68 23.76 0.15
C GLN A 135 11.07 22.34 0.54
N ARG A 136 11.78 22.19 1.66
CA ARG A 136 12.16 20.89 2.19
C ARG A 136 10.95 20.10 2.63
N VAL A 137 10.03 20.70 3.39
CA VAL A 137 8.77 20.06 3.82
C VAL A 137 7.94 19.62 2.61
N GLU A 138 7.86 20.44 1.55
CA GLU A 138 7.17 20.04 0.31
C GLU A 138 7.85 18.86 -0.41
N GLN A 139 9.17 18.73 -0.37
CA GLN A 139 9.87 17.54 -0.89
C GLN A 139 9.57 16.30 -0.05
N LEU A 140 9.60 16.44 1.27
CA LEU A 140 9.30 15.36 2.21
C LEU A 140 7.84 14.88 2.05
N LYS A 141 6.91 15.81 1.86
CA LYS A 141 5.50 15.52 1.58
C LYS A 141 5.34 14.69 0.30
N ARG A 142 6.01 15.05 -0.79
CA ARG A 142 6.00 14.25 -2.04
C ARG A 142 6.55 12.83 -1.83
N SER A 143 7.57 12.68 -1.00
CA SER A 143 8.08 11.36 -0.63
C SER A 143 7.04 10.54 0.14
N LEU A 144 6.38 11.15 1.13
CA LEU A 144 5.29 10.51 1.88
C LEU A 144 4.09 10.14 0.99
N GLU A 145 3.72 11.00 0.03
CA GLU A 145 2.67 10.69 -0.95
C GLU A 145 3.02 9.46 -1.79
N SER A 146 4.28 9.36 -2.23
CA SER A 146 4.77 8.19 -2.96
C SER A 146 4.72 6.92 -2.11
N ASP A 147 5.10 7.00 -0.84
CA ASP A 147 5.07 5.88 0.10
C ASP A 147 3.63 5.44 0.40
N LEU A 148 2.73 6.39 0.59
CA LEU A 148 1.32 6.14 0.83
C LEU A 148 0.66 5.47 -0.38
N LEU A 149 0.96 5.94 -1.61
CA LEU A 149 0.49 5.33 -2.85
C LEU A 149 0.98 3.89 -3.02
N ARG A 150 2.21 3.57 -2.58
CA ARG A 150 2.73 2.18 -2.60
C ARG A 150 2.02 1.26 -1.64
N GLN A 151 1.37 1.80 -0.61
CA GLN A 151 0.71 1.02 0.43
C GLN A 151 -0.80 0.85 0.18
N ILE A 152 -1.48 1.86 -0.38
CA ILE A 152 -2.96 1.91 -0.41
C ILE A 152 -3.57 0.81 -1.30
N VAL A 153 -3.11 0.65 -2.53
CA VAL A 153 -3.68 -0.32 -3.47
C VAL A 153 -3.41 -1.77 -3.05
N PRO A 154 -2.19 -2.14 -2.60
CA PRO A 154 -1.96 -3.45 -1.98
C PRO A 154 -2.81 -3.70 -0.73
N SER A 155 -3.04 -2.68 0.10
CA SER A 155 -3.90 -2.78 1.28
C SER A 155 -5.35 -3.08 0.90
N ILE A 156 -5.90 -2.37 -0.10
CA ILE A 156 -7.25 -2.63 -0.63
C ILE A 156 -7.36 -4.07 -1.13
N ARG A 157 -6.39 -4.54 -1.91
CA ARG A 157 -6.37 -5.90 -2.47
C ARG A 157 -6.42 -6.98 -1.39
N VAL A 158 -5.54 -6.88 -0.40
CA VAL A 158 -5.46 -7.88 0.70
C VAL A 158 -6.76 -7.92 1.49
N ARG A 159 -7.32 -6.76 1.82
CA ARG A 159 -8.57 -6.67 2.59
C ARG A 159 -9.79 -7.13 1.80
N TYR A 160 -9.84 -6.83 0.52
CA TYR A 160 -10.92 -7.31 -0.35
C TYR A 160 -10.91 -8.83 -0.46
N GLU A 161 -9.75 -9.44 -0.64
CA GLU A 161 -9.63 -10.91 -0.64
C GLU A 161 -10.08 -11.52 0.69
N GLN A 162 -9.71 -10.89 1.81
CA GLN A 162 -10.15 -11.34 3.14
C GLN A 162 -11.68 -11.28 3.28
N ALA A 163 -12.29 -10.19 2.81
CA ALA A 163 -13.75 -10.02 2.82
C ALA A 163 -14.45 -11.11 1.98
N LEU A 164 -13.94 -11.41 0.79
CA LEU A 164 -14.48 -12.49 -0.05
C LEU A 164 -14.42 -13.86 0.64
N LYS A 165 -13.30 -14.19 1.29
CA LYS A 165 -13.15 -15.44 2.04
C LYS A 165 -14.13 -15.54 3.21
N GLN A 166 -14.37 -14.45 3.93
CA GLN A 166 -15.33 -14.40 5.03
C GLN A 166 -16.77 -14.60 4.54
N THR A 167 -17.14 -13.98 3.41
CA THR A 167 -18.47 -14.16 2.82
C THR A 167 -18.70 -15.61 2.39
N GLN A 168 -17.70 -16.26 1.78
CA GLN A 168 -17.80 -17.67 1.38
C GLN A 168 -17.92 -18.62 2.58
N SER A 169 -17.19 -18.38 3.66
CA SER A 169 -17.28 -19.19 4.87
C SER A 169 -18.62 -19.04 5.60
N SER A 170 -19.24 -17.86 5.54
CA SER A 170 -20.56 -17.59 6.14
C SER A 170 -21.73 -18.21 5.36
N GLN A 171 -21.55 -18.48 4.05
CA GLN A 171 -22.56 -19.16 3.22
C GLN A 171 -22.46 -20.69 3.27
N ALA A 172 -21.35 -21.23 3.75
CA ALA A 172 -21.09 -22.68 3.83
C ALA A 172 -21.53 -23.30 5.17
N ASN A 173 -22.03 -22.51 6.13
CA ASN A 173 -22.44 -22.93 7.46
C ASN A 173 -23.92 -22.69 7.67
#